data_b7a32ca995fb76b6199127bee105d74c
#
_entry.id   b7a32ca995fb76b6199127bee105d74c
#
_cell.length_a   1.000
_cell.length_b   1.000
_cell.length_c   1.000
_cell.angle_alpha   90.00
_cell.angle_beta   90.00
_cell.angle_gamma   90.00
#
_symmetry.space_group_name_H-M   'P 1'
#
loop_
_entity.id
_entity.type
_entity.pdbx_description
1 polymer ?
#
loop_
_entity_poly.entity_id
_entity_poly.type
_entity_poly.pdbx_seq_one_letter_code
_entity_poly.pdbx_strand_id
1 'polypeptide(L)'
;MRVLSFTKYSPCGNTTILVRESSLSPADRARVAAEIIAPGHLEAEQAGYVDTAAPVPRLDMMGGEFCVNATRAFAALLAEEGKLSPESGGLGGIVSVSGMPERLRVRVRRLAAHRFESSVLLDLPQAPPLENVAPGMYLVRVPGIAHLVLDAAAHPLPADKDRD
;
A
#
# COMPACT_ATOMS: atom_id res chain seq x y z
N MET A 1 -26.24 7.41 11.57
CA MET A 1 -24.76 7.60 11.71
C MET A 1 -24.15 6.21 11.67
N ARG A 2 -23.16 5.98 10.79
CA ARG A 2 -22.44 4.71 10.68
C ARG A 2 -21.07 4.91 11.32
N VAL A 3 -20.64 4.02 12.20
CA VAL A 3 -19.32 4.01 12.82
C VAL A 3 -18.45 3.04 12.03
N LEU A 4 -17.26 3.49 11.62
CA LEU A 4 -16.28 2.68 10.91
C LEU A 4 -15.06 2.45 11.81
N SER A 5 -14.60 1.20 11.89
CA SER A 5 -13.36 0.86 12.56
C SER A 5 -12.19 0.94 11.59
N PHE A 6 -11.09 1.52 12.01
CA PHE A 6 -9.88 1.60 11.21
C PHE A 6 -8.61 1.43 12.04
N THR A 7 -7.51 1.17 11.37
CA THR A 7 -6.15 1.23 11.95
C THR A 7 -5.28 2.13 11.08
N LYS A 8 -4.48 2.99 11.71
CA LYS A 8 -3.56 3.90 11.03
C LYS A 8 -2.14 3.36 11.10
N TYR A 9 -1.48 3.24 9.96
CA TYR A 9 -0.06 2.86 9.84
C TYR A 9 0.72 3.94 9.12
N SER A 10 2.03 4.00 9.38
CA SER A 10 2.95 4.91 8.68
C SER A 10 4.15 4.12 8.13
N PRO A 11 3.99 3.42 7.00
CA PRO A 11 5.10 2.74 6.34
C PRO A 11 6.05 3.76 5.71
N CYS A 12 7.19 4.00 6.37
CA CYS A 12 8.23 4.94 5.92
C CYS A 12 7.71 6.38 5.67
N GLY A 13 6.80 6.87 6.52
CA GLY A 13 6.21 8.20 6.40
C GLY A 13 4.92 8.25 5.58
N ASN A 14 4.68 7.31 4.66
CA ASN A 14 3.46 7.25 3.85
C ASN A 14 2.26 6.75 4.66
N THR A 15 1.51 7.67 5.24
CA THR A 15 0.43 7.34 6.19
C THR A 15 -0.77 6.70 5.52
N THR A 16 -1.13 5.52 5.98
CA THR A 16 -2.22 4.69 5.42
C THR A 16 -3.26 4.39 6.48
N ILE A 17 -4.53 4.62 6.17
CA ILE A 17 -5.69 4.18 6.95
C ILE A 17 -6.24 2.89 6.35
N LEU A 18 -6.34 1.83 7.17
CA LEU A 18 -6.97 0.57 6.80
C LEU A 18 -8.34 0.48 7.47
N VAL A 19 -9.40 0.58 6.68
CA VAL A 19 -10.80 0.54 7.13
C VAL A 19 -11.29 -0.91 7.14
N ARG A 20 -11.81 -1.37 8.29
CA ARG A 20 -12.33 -2.74 8.49
C ARG A 20 -13.79 -2.86 8.09
N GLU A 21 -14.12 -2.45 6.88
CA GLU A 21 -15.49 -2.50 6.37
C GLU A 21 -15.48 -2.78 4.87
N SER A 22 -15.50 -4.06 4.53
CA SER A 22 -15.47 -4.52 3.14
C SER A 22 -16.83 -4.45 2.44
N SER A 23 -17.94 -4.29 3.19
CA SER A 23 -19.31 -4.29 2.64
C SER A 23 -19.76 -2.95 2.05
N LEU A 24 -18.92 -1.91 2.14
CA LEU A 24 -19.21 -0.61 1.54
C LEU A 24 -19.30 -0.71 0.00
N SER A 25 -20.30 -0.04 -0.57
CA SER A 25 -20.37 0.14 -2.02
C SER A 25 -19.16 0.92 -2.55
N PRO A 26 -18.76 0.76 -3.82
CA PRO A 26 -17.66 1.55 -4.38
C PRO A 26 -17.84 3.06 -4.21
N ALA A 27 -19.07 3.56 -4.37
CA ALA A 27 -19.39 4.98 -4.17
C ALA A 27 -19.20 5.42 -2.72
N ASP A 28 -19.62 4.60 -1.74
CA ASP A 28 -19.40 4.90 -0.32
C ASP A 28 -17.92 4.82 0.05
N ARG A 29 -17.17 3.87 -0.51
CA ARG A 29 -15.72 3.80 -0.32
C ARG A 29 -15.04 5.07 -0.80
N ALA A 30 -15.37 5.55 -2.01
CA ALA A 30 -14.79 6.79 -2.53
C ALA A 30 -15.10 8.00 -1.64
N ARG A 31 -16.35 8.13 -1.16
CA ARG A 31 -16.75 9.19 -0.25
C ARG A 31 -16.02 9.13 1.09
N VAL A 32 -15.97 7.96 1.71
CA VAL A 32 -15.26 7.74 2.99
C VAL A 32 -13.77 8.00 2.82
N ALA A 33 -13.15 7.57 1.72
CA ALA A 33 -11.75 7.84 1.46
C ALA A 33 -11.48 9.34 1.33
N ALA A 34 -12.32 10.08 0.60
CA ALA A 34 -12.20 11.53 0.47
C ALA A 34 -12.25 12.25 1.82
N GLU A 35 -13.12 11.81 2.73
CA GLU A 35 -13.19 12.34 4.09
C GLU A 35 -11.92 11.98 4.90
N ILE A 36 -11.43 10.73 4.81
CA ILE A 36 -10.24 10.25 5.54
C ILE A 36 -8.99 11.08 5.17
N ILE A 37 -8.79 11.35 3.86
CA ILE A 37 -7.61 12.07 3.37
C ILE A 37 -7.79 13.59 3.36
N ALA A 38 -8.95 14.10 3.76
CA ALA A 38 -9.18 15.54 3.82
C ALA A 38 -8.20 16.22 4.79
N PRO A 39 -7.62 17.36 4.42
CA PRO A 39 -6.69 18.10 5.27
C PRO A 39 -7.28 18.37 6.67
N GLY A 40 -6.47 18.12 7.71
CA GLY A 40 -6.87 18.36 9.10
C GLY A 40 -7.84 17.33 9.69
N HIS A 41 -8.18 16.24 8.96
CA HIS A 41 -9.06 15.18 9.49
C HIS A 41 -8.22 14.07 10.17
N LEU A 42 -7.75 13.07 9.40
CA LEU A 42 -6.96 11.97 9.96
C LEU A 42 -5.49 12.02 9.54
N GLU A 43 -5.09 13.04 8.81
CA GLU A 43 -3.72 13.24 8.33
C GLU A 43 -3.17 11.96 7.67
N ALA A 44 -3.92 11.41 6.72
CA ALA A 44 -3.57 10.24 5.97
C ALA A 44 -3.39 10.58 4.49
N GLU A 45 -2.43 9.93 3.85
CA GLU A 45 -2.17 10.10 2.42
C GLU A 45 -3.02 9.17 1.57
N GLN A 46 -3.46 8.06 2.16
CA GLN A 46 -4.24 7.06 1.44
C GLN A 46 -5.12 6.23 2.36
N ALA A 47 -6.17 5.64 1.79
CA ALA A 47 -7.07 4.73 2.46
C ALA A 47 -7.21 3.41 1.70
N GLY A 48 -7.31 2.31 2.44
CA GLY A 48 -7.61 0.99 1.92
C GLY A 48 -8.71 0.33 2.74
N TYR A 49 -9.45 -0.57 2.12
CA TYR A 49 -10.53 -1.34 2.72
C TYR A 49 -10.09 -2.79 2.83
N VAL A 50 -10.19 -3.35 4.03
CA VAL A 50 -9.65 -4.67 4.30
C VAL A 50 -10.76 -5.68 4.65
N ASP A 51 -10.63 -6.87 4.10
CA ASP A 51 -11.33 -8.07 4.51
C ASP A 51 -10.32 -9.09 5.02
N THR A 52 -10.15 -9.14 6.33
CA THR A 52 -9.24 -10.06 7.00
C THR A 52 -9.86 -11.42 7.28
N ALA A 53 -11.18 -11.57 7.06
CA ALA A 53 -11.93 -12.83 7.27
C ALA A 53 -12.05 -13.66 5.98
N ALA A 54 -11.77 -13.08 4.82
CA ALA A 54 -11.77 -13.81 3.56
C ALA A 54 -10.79 -14.99 3.59
N PRO A 55 -11.04 -16.09 2.85
CA PRO A 55 -10.12 -17.23 2.75
C PRO A 55 -8.70 -16.84 2.33
N VAL A 56 -8.57 -15.82 1.49
CA VAL A 56 -7.33 -15.09 1.23
C VAL A 56 -7.61 -13.64 1.62
N PRO A 57 -6.96 -13.13 2.69
CA PRO A 57 -7.16 -11.76 3.14
C PRO A 57 -6.98 -10.76 2.00
N ARG A 58 -7.88 -9.77 1.94
CA ARG A 58 -7.95 -8.83 0.82
C ARG A 58 -7.81 -7.38 1.26
N LEU A 59 -7.05 -6.62 0.46
CA LEU A 59 -6.93 -5.17 0.53
C LEU A 59 -7.43 -4.56 -0.77
N ASP A 60 -8.39 -3.65 -0.69
CA ASP A 60 -8.82 -2.81 -1.81
C ASP A 60 -8.44 -1.37 -1.54
N MET A 61 -7.56 -0.79 -2.36
CA MET A 61 -7.21 0.63 -2.26
C MET A 61 -8.35 1.51 -2.76
N MET A 62 -8.39 2.74 -2.28
CA MET A 62 -9.46 3.71 -2.56
C MET A 62 -9.65 3.99 -4.05
N GLY A 63 -8.60 3.94 -4.86
CA GLY A 63 -8.62 4.11 -6.31
C GLY A 63 -8.55 2.80 -7.10
N GLY A 64 -8.50 1.64 -6.41
CA GLY A 64 -8.36 0.34 -7.04
C GLY A 64 -6.94 0.02 -7.52
N GLU A 65 -5.97 0.89 -7.25
CA GLU A 65 -4.56 0.75 -7.58
C GLU A 65 -3.85 -0.29 -6.71
N PHE A 66 -2.66 -0.70 -7.14
CA PHE A 66 -1.71 -1.43 -6.30
C PHE A 66 -0.81 -0.46 -5.54
N CYS A 67 -0.71 -0.64 -4.23
CA CYS A 67 0.19 0.14 -3.37
C CYS A 67 1.01 -0.78 -2.47
N VAL A 68 2.34 -0.80 -2.69
CA VAL A 68 3.27 -1.62 -1.88
C VAL A 68 3.25 -1.21 -0.41
N ASN A 69 3.22 0.10 -0.11
CA ASN A 69 3.21 0.59 1.27
C ASN A 69 1.92 0.19 2.01
N ALA A 70 0.76 0.31 1.37
CA ALA A 70 -0.50 -0.16 1.94
C ALA A 70 -0.52 -1.68 2.11
N THR A 71 0.06 -2.45 1.18
CA THR A 71 0.18 -3.91 1.30
C THR A 71 1.08 -4.30 2.48
N ARG A 72 2.17 -3.57 2.72
CA ARG A 72 3.05 -3.76 3.89
C ARG A 72 2.33 -3.42 5.20
N ALA A 73 1.55 -2.33 5.23
CA ALA A 73 0.71 -1.97 6.38
C ALA A 73 -0.35 -3.05 6.63
N PHE A 74 -0.99 -3.56 5.58
CA PHE A 74 -1.96 -4.65 5.68
C PHE A 74 -1.33 -5.94 6.22
N ALA A 75 -0.13 -6.29 5.79
CA ALA A 75 0.59 -7.43 6.33
C ALA A 75 0.88 -7.27 7.84
N ALA A 76 1.25 -6.07 8.30
CA ALA A 76 1.42 -5.77 9.73
C ALA A 76 0.10 -5.94 10.50
N LEU A 77 -1.02 -5.45 9.97
CA LEU A 77 -2.35 -5.66 10.53
C LEU A 77 -2.68 -7.16 10.68
N LEU A 78 -2.44 -7.96 9.64
CA LEU A 78 -2.67 -9.40 9.67
C LEU A 78 -1.79 -10.10 10.72
N ALA A 79 -0.56 -9.62 10.92
CA ALA A 79 0.33 -10.12 11.97
C ALA A 79 -0.21 -9.79 13.37
N GLU A 80 -0.75 -8.58 13.58
CA GLU A 80 -1.39 -8.19 14.85
C GLU A 80 -2.65 -9.01 15.15
N GLU A 81 -3.41 -9.36 14.11
CA GLU A 81 -4.61 -10.18 14.22
C GLU A 81 -4.33 -11.71 14.29
N GLY A 82 -3.07 -12.12 14.23
CA GLY A 82 -2.70 -13.55 14.23
C GLY A 82 -3.15 -14.30 12.98
N LYS A 83 -3.28 -13.61 11.83
CA LYS A 83 -3.73 -14.17 10.56
C LYS A 83 -2.58 -14.67 9.65
N LEU A 84 -1.35 -14.46 10.07
CA LEU A 84 -0.16 -14.96 9.37
C LEU A 84 0.40 -16.19 10.07
N SER A 85 1.02 -17.08 9.30
CA SER A 85 1.65 -18.30 9.79
C SER A 85 3.11 -18.06 10.16
N PRO A 86 3.65 -18.77 11.18
CA PRO A 86 5.08 -18.74 11.48
C PRO A 86 5.91 -19.20 10.28
N GLU A 87 6.96 -18.46 9.96
CA GLU A 87 7.98 -18.77 8.95
C GLU A 87 9.38 -18.49 9.51
N SER A 88 10.41 -18.96 8.81
CA SER A 88 11.80 -18.62 9.16
C SER A 88 12.01 -17.10 9.15
N GLY A 89 12.35 -16.55 10.31
CA GLY A 89 12.60 -15.11 10.49
C GLY A 89 11.37 -14.25 10.76
N GLY A 90 10.17 -14.83 10.99
CA GLY A 90 8.98 -14.06 11.32
C GLY A 90 7.66 -14.75 11.04
N LEU A 91 6.74 -14.02 10.44
CA LEU A 91 5.42 -14.47 10.03
C LEU A 91 5.27 -14.28 8.52
N GLY A 92 4.50 -15.14 7.86
CA GLY A 92 4.26 -15.03 6.43
C GLY A 92 2.85 -15.44 6.04
N GLY A 93 2.43 -15.04 4.85
CA GLY A 93 1.13 -15.41 4.31
C GLY A 93 0.91 -14.90 2.89
N ILE A 94 -0.26 -15.21 2.38
CA ILE A 94 -0.70 -14.82 1.04
C ILE A 94 -1.85 -13.83 1.17
N VAL A 95 -1.81 -12.77 0.38
CA VAL A 95 -2.85 -11.73 0.33
C VAL A 95 -3.28 -11.48 -1.12
N SER A 96 -4.50 -10.97 -1.27
CA SER A 96 -5.01 -10.42 -2.51
C SER A 96 -5.11 -8.90 -2.37
N VAL A 97 -4.69 -8.16 -3.37
CA VAL A 97 -4.71 -6.68 -3.32
C VAL A 97 -5.27 -6.13 -4.62
N SER A 98 -5.93 -4.97 -4.54
CA SER A 98 -6.38 -4.27 -5.75
C SER A 98 -5.19 -3.92 -6.66
N GLY A 99 -5.43 -3.80 -7.97
CA GLY A 99 -4.41 -3.49 -8.97
C GLY A 99 -3.46 -4.66 -9.29
N MET A 100 -3.53 -5.78 -8.55
CA MET A 100 -2.73 -6.98 -8.82
C MET A 100 -3.66 -8.16 -9.09
N PRO A 101 -3.56 -8.81 -10.28
CA PRO A 101 -4.34 -10.01 -10.58
C PRO A 101 -3.84 -11.23 -9.79
N GLU A 102 -2.53 -11.30 -9.51
CA GLU A 102 -1.92 -12.39 -8.77
C GLU A 102 -2.02 -12.13 -7.25
N ARG A 103 -2.00 -13.23 -6.50
CA ARG A 103 -1.86 -13.19 -5.05
C ARG A 103 -0.42 -12.91 -4.69
N LEU A 104 -0.21 -12.08 -3.66
CA LEU A 104 1.11 -11.68 -3.22
C LEU A 104 1.51 -12.40 -1.95
N ARG A 105 2.77 -12.80 -1.86
CA ARG A 105 3.36 -13.27 -0.61
C ARG A 105 3.87 -12.09 0.20
N VAL A 106 3.51 -12.05 1.47
CA VAL A 106 3.98 -11.07 2.44
C VAL A 106 4.75 -11.75 3.55
N ARG A 107 5.74 -11.03 4.11
CA ARG A 107 6.47 -11.44 5.31
C ARG A 107 6.48 -10.29 6.30
N VAL A 108 6.41 -10.61 7.58
CA VAL A 108 6.39 -9.64 8.66
C VAL A 108 7.27 -10.11 9.80
N ARG A 109 8.09 -9.21 10.31
CA ARG A 109 8.82 -9.39 11.55
C ARG A 109 8.40 -8.30 12.53
N ARG A 110 7.94 -8.68 13.72
CA ARG A 110 7.65 -7.74 14.79
C ARG A 110 8.96 -7.30 15.41
N LEU A 111 9.22 -6.00 15.44
CA LEU A 111 10.41 -5.40 16.04
C LEU A 111 10.15 -4.92 17.47
N ALA A 112 8.93 -4.40 17.74
CA ALA A 112 8.45 -3.96 19.04
C ALA A 112 6.92 -3.94 19.04
N ALA A 113 6.30 -3.51 20.15
CA ALA A 113 4.87 -3.20 20.15
C ALA A 113 4.57 -2.17 19.05
N HIS A 114 3.62 -2.48 18.16
CA HIS A 114 3.19 -1.62 17.03
C HIS A 114 4.30 -1.19 16.05
N ARG A 115 5.44 -1.89 16.06
CA ARG A 115 6.54 -1.65 15.13
C ARG A 115 6.91 -2.92 14.38
N PHE A 116 6.85 -2.85 13.05
CA PHE A 116 7.01 -3.99 12.16
C PHE A 116 8.00 -3.70 11.04
N GLU A 117 8.68 -4.74 10.61
CA GLU A 117 9.33 -4.81 9.31
C GLU A 117 8.45 -5.69 8.43
N SER A 118 8.02 -5.16 7.29
CA SER A 118 7.16 -5.89 6.35
C SER A 118 7.75 -5.86 4.96
N SER A 119 7.67 -6.98 4.26
CA SER A 119 8.07 -7.11 2.85
C SER A 119 6.95 -7.75 2.03
N VAL A 120 6.91 -7.36 0.76
CA VAL A 120 6.04 -7.93 -0.27
C VAL A 120 6.92 -8.56 -1.33
N LEU A 121 6.67 -9.82 -1.67
CA LEU A 121 7.35 -10.48 -2.78
C LEU A 121 6.57 -10.20 -4.06
N LEU A 122 7.23 -9.53 -4.99
CA LEU A 122 6.76 -9.35 -6.36
C LEU A 122 7.54 -10.32 -7.24
N ASP A 123 6.81 -11.22 -7.90
CA ASP A 123 7.39 -12.11 -8.89
C ASP A 123 7.52 -11.35 -10.21
N LEU A 124 8.71 -10.82 -10.45
CA LEU A 124 9.04 -10.12 -11.68
C LEU A 124 9.97 -11.05 -12.49
N PRO A 125 9.47 -11.72 -13.54
CA PRO A 125 10.23 -12.72 -14.28
C PRO A 125 11.48 -12.15 -14.95
N GLN A 126 11.50 -10.85 -15.21
CA GLN A 126 12.64 -10.07 -15.70
C GLN A 126 12.57 -8.65 -15.15
N ALA A 127 13.72 -7.96 -15.09
CA ALA A 127 13.72 -6.52 -14.82
C ALA A 127 12.85 -5.82 -15.87
N PRO A 128 11.88 -5.00 -15.47
CA PRO A 128 11.01 -4.32 -16.42
C PRO A 128 11.87 -3.44 -17.33
N PRO A 129 11.63 -3.42 -18.64
CA PRO A 129 12.38 -2.59 -19.55
C PRO A 129 12.17 -1.12 -19.23
N LEU A 130 13.24 -0.34 -19.33
CA LEU A 130 13.17 1.12 -19.34
C LEU A 130 12.71 1.56 -20.73
N GLU A 131 11.48 2.03 -20.83
CA GLU A 131 10.95 2.63 -22.06
C GLU A 131 11.35 4.11 -22.09
N ASN A 132 12.24 4.49 -23.02
CA ASN A 132 12.63 5.89 -23.19
C ASN A 132 11.48 6.64 -23.86
N VAL A 133 10.85 7.57 -23.16
CA VAL A 133 9.71 8.37 -23.66
C VAL A 133 10.10 9.76 -24.10
N ALA A 134 11.24 10.28 -23.58
CA ALA A 134 11.87 11.55 -23.97
C ALA A 134 13.30 11.59 -23.42
N PRO A 135 14.15 12.51 -23.84
CA PRO A 135 15.51 12.66 -23.28
C PRO A 135 15.49 12.77 -21.75
N GLY A 136 16.16 11.84 -21.07
CA GLY A 136 16.21 11.77 -19.60
C GLY A 136 14.90 11.37 -18.92
N MET A 137 13.89 10.87 -19.67
CA MET A 137 12.61 10.43 -19.15
C MET A 137 12.34 8.97 -19.52
N TYR A 138 12.08 8.13 -18.54
CA TYR A 138 11.91 6.71 -18.71
C TYR A 138 10.61 6.25 -18.06
N LEU A 139 9.84 5.42 -18.76
CA LEU A 139 8.66 4.77 -18.21
C LEU A 139 9.03 3.33 -17.82
N VAL A 140 8.72 2.98 -16.58
CA VAL A 140 8.88 1.63 -16.04
C VAL A 140 7.51 1.08 -15.70
N ARG A 141 7.10 0.00 -16.38
CA ARG A 141 5.83 -0.68 -16.11
C ARG A 141 6.10 -1.91 -15.26
N VAL A 142 5.56 -1.92 -14.05
CA VAL A 142 5.50 -3.11 -13.21
C VAL A 142 4.04 -3.52 -13.05
N PRO A 143 3.73 -4.77 -12.69
CA PRO A 143 2.35 -5.19 -12.47
C PRO A 143 1.62 -4.21 -11.51
N GLY A 144 0.46 -3.73 -11.94
CA GLY A 144 -0.40 -2.85 -11.15
C GLY A 144 -0.04 -1.37 -11.11
N ILE A 145 1.14 -0.96 -11.58
CA ILE A 145 1.55 0.46 -11.57
C ILE A 145 2.61 0.78 -12.64
N ALA A 146 2.61 2.00 -13.12
CA ALA A 146 3.68 2.54 -13.97
C ALA A 146 4.37 3.71 -13.27
N HIS A 147 5.69 3.78 -13.41
CA HIS A 147 6.52 4.85 -12.85
C HIS A 147 7.17 5.64 -13.97
N LEU A 148 7.06 6.97 -13.90
CA LEU A 148 7.89 7.87 -14.70
C LEU A 148 9.16 8.18 -13.91
N VAL A 149 10.31 7.78 -14.45
CA VAL A 149 11.63 8.00 -13.85
C VAL A 149 12.31 9.14 -14.61
N LEU A 150 12.72 10.16 -13.90
CA LEU A 150 13.40 11.31 -14.44
C LEU A 150 14.90 11.27 -14.08
N ASP A 151 15.77 11.46 -15.07
CA ASP A 151 17.18 11.72 -14.81
C ASP A 151 17.32 13.12 -14.20
N ALA A 152 17.78 13.21 -12.97
CA ALA A 152 17.91 14.46 -12.25
C ALA A 152 18.93 15.43 -12.89
N ALA A 153 19.87 14.94 -13.70
CA ALA A 153 20.79 15.79 -14.45
C ALA A 153 20.11 16.47 -15.64
N ALA A 154 19.15 15.78 -16.29
CA ALA A 154 18.37 16.31 -17.40
C ALA A 154 17.11 17.07 -16.92
N HIS A 155 16.55 16.68 -15.79
CA HIS A 155 15.33 17.25 -15.20
C HIS A 155 15.56 17.56 -13.72
N PRO A 156 16.30 18.65 -13.39
CA PRO A 156 16.54 19.02 -12.01
C PRO A 156 15.22 19.32 -11.30
N LEU A 157 15.01 18.71 -10.13
CA LEU A 157 13.88 19.03 -9.29
C LEU A 157 13.96 20.50 -8.84
N PRO A 158 12.82 21.20 -8.71
CA PRO A 158 12.80 22.50 -8.06
C PRO A 158 13.45 22.40 -6.67
N ALA A 159 14.27 23.40 -6.31
CA ALA A 159 14.77 23.48 -4.94
C ALA A 159 13.57 23.48 -3.98
N ASP A 160 13.59 22.56 -3.03
CA ASP A 160 12.55 22.43 -2.00
C ASP A 160 12.52 23.74 -1.20
N LYS A 161 11.54 24.59 -1.45
CA LYS A 161 11.41 25.88 -0.75
C LYS A 161 10.69 25.76 0.60
N ASP A 162 10.19 24.57 0.95
CA ASP A 162 9.32 24.33 2.11
C ASP A 162 9.86 23.28 3.08
N ARG A 163 11.19 23.17 3.23
CA ARG A 163 11.82 22.38 4.29
C ARG A 163 12.51 23.29 5.29
N ASP A 164 11.73 24.15 5.93
CA ASP A 164 12.14 24.81 7.18
C ASP A 164 11.13 24.48 8.28
#